data_35535f1bf3c2044dba73152ff10c4cc5
#
_entry.id   35535f1bf3c2044dba73152ff10c4cc5
#
_cell.length_a   1.000
_cell.length_b   1.000
_cell.length_c   1.000
_cell.angle_alpha   90.00
_cell.angle_beta   90.00
_cell.angle_gamma   90.00
#
_symmetry.space_group_name_H-M   'P 1'
#
loop_
_entity.id
_entity.type
_entity.pdbx_description
1 polymer ?
#
loop_
_entity_poly.entity_id
_entity_poly.type
_entity_poly.pdbx_seq_one_letter_code
_entity_poly.pdbx_strand_id
1 'polypeptide(L)'
;MPTFLNVGGNSKKIPVPPFYAGWEHVLLDIDPRGNPDVVCDARTLDTLPAATYDSVYCSHNLEHYFHHEARQVLKGFAHVLKPDGFAFIRVPDMHELMATVVERKLDIDDVLYQSPAGPILVRDVIYGYGVEIERSGNPYYAHKTGFTKASLIRILRANGFPIVFTGTGQLEVQAYAFKQPPSVAMAQQLRLPGHLPATAG
;
A
#
# COMPACT_ATOMS: atom_id res chain seq x y z
N MET A 1 21.29 -7.42 -7.42
CA MET A 1 20.50 -6.19 -7.31
C MET A 1 19.21 -6.55 -6.61
N PRO A 2 18.78 -5.83 -5.58
CA PRO A 2 17.51 -6.12 -4.92
C PRO A 2 16.34 -5.86 -5.87
N THR A 3 15.25 -6.62 -5.70
CA THR A 3 14.07 -6.58 -6.56
C THR A 3 12.82 -6.30 -5.71
N PHE A 4 11.97 -5.37 -6.14
CA PHE A 4 10.67 -5.18 -5.50
C PHE A 4 9.51 -5.44 -6.46
N LEU A 5 8.44 -6.05 -5.92
CA LEU A 5 7.17 -6.24 -6.59
C LEU A 5 6.24 -5.08 -6.26
N ASN A 6 5.87 -4.28 -7.27
CA ASN A 6 4.89 -3.20 -7.13
C ASN A 6 3.50 -3.75 -7.49
N VAL A 7 2.66 -3.94 -6.49
CA VAL A 7 1.34 -4.58 -6.64
C VAL A 7 0.26 -3.53 -6.80
N GLY A 8 -0.45 -3.59 -7.93
CA GLY A 8 -1.51 -2.64 -8.28
C GLY A 8 -0.99 -1.24 -8.61
N GLY A 9 0.25 -1.15 -9.10
CA GLY A 9 0.92 0.12 -9.36
C GLY A 9 0.49 0.81 -10.64
N ASN A 10 -0.42 0.23 -11.41
CA ASN A 10 -0.96 0.73 -12.68
C ASN A 10 0.11 1.00 -13.76
N SER A 11 1.17 1.77 -13.47
CA SER A 11 2.21 2.10 -14.44
C SER A 11 3.57 2.35 -13.77
N LYS A 12 4.65 1.87 -14.40
CA LYS A 12 6.04 2.18 -13.98
C LYS A 12 6.41 3.67 -14.09
N LYS A 13 5.58 4.48 -14.74
CA LYS A 13 5.76 5.94 -14.81
C LYS A 13 5.34 6.65 -13.52
N ILE A 14 4.56 5.99 -12.67
CA ILE A 14 4.16 6.53 -11.36
C ILE A 14 5.37 6.45 -10.42
N PRO A 15 5.77 7.58 -9.81
CA PRO A 15 6.92 7.59 -8.91
C PRO A 15 6.75 6.63 -7.73
N VAL A 16 7.81 5.89 -7.45
CA VAL A 16 7.90 5.03 -6.26
C VAL A 16 8.77 5.71 -5.19
N PRO A 17 8.69 5.27 -3.92
CA PRO A 17 9.51 5.84 -2.85
C PRO A 17 11.01 5.87 -3.19
N PRO A 18 11.72 6.96 -2.87
CA PRO A 18 13.13 7.15 -3.24
C PRO A 18 14.09 6.06 -2.78
N PHE A 19 13.77 5.35 -1.68
CA PHE A 19 14.62 4.26 -1.19
C PHE A 19 14.65 3.03 -2.10
N TYR A 20 13.74 2.94 -3.10
CA TYR A 20 13.80 1.94 -4.18
C TYR A 20 14.72 2.35 -5.35
N ALA A 21 15.39 3.49 -5.27
CA ALA A 21 16.35 3.87 -6.31
C ALA A 21 17.46 2.81 -6.48
N GLY A 22 17.65 2.36 -7.72
CA GLY A 22 18.61 1.30 -8.02
C GLY A 22 18.11 -0.13 -7.79
N TRP A 23 16.85 -0.33 -7.38
CA TRP A 23 16.23 -1.66 -7.30
C TRP A 23 15.62 -2.03 -8.66
N GLU A 24 15.54 -3.32 -8.93
CA GLU A 24 14.75 -3.83 -10.04
C GLU A 24 13.25 -3.69 -9.72
N HIS A 25 12.52 -2.98 -10.59
CA HIS A 25 11.10 -2.72 -10.45
C HIS A 25 10.29 -3.72 -11.27
N VAL A 26 9.63 -4.66 -10.61
CA VAL A 26 8.64 -5.56 -11.22
C VAL A 26 7.24 -5.04 -10.93
N LEU A 27 6.51 -4.64 -11.97
CA LEU A 27 5.12 -4.19 -11.85
C LEU A 27 4.17 -5.37 -12.03
N LEU A 28 3.30 -5.57 -11.05
CA LEU A 28 2.18 -6.51 -11.12
C LEU A 28 0.87 -5.74 -11.07
N ASP A 29 0.02 -6.01 -12.04
CA ASP A 29 -1.34 -5.45 -12.07
C ASP A 29 -2.31 -6.45 -12.70
N ILE A 30 -3.59 -6.38 -12.31
CA ILE A 30 -4.66 -7.15 -12.94
C ILE A 30 -5.06 -6.53 -14.29
N ASP A 31 -4.84 -5.23 -14.47
CA ASP A 31 -5.17 -4.49 -15.69
C ASP A 31 -3.98 -4.50 -16.66
N PRO A 32 -4.08 -5.18 -17.82
CA PRO A 32 -2.98 -5.24 -18.78
C PRO A 32 -2.71 -3.90 -19.48
N ARG A 33 -3.63 -2.92 -19.41
CA ARG A 33 -3.48 -1.63 -20.10
C ARG A 33 -2.30 -0.80 -19.59
N GLY A 34 -1.91 -0.99 -18.33
CA GLY A 34 -0.73 -0.37 -17.73
C GLY A 34 0.61 -0.96 -18.20
N ASN A 35 0.57 -2.01 -19.02
CA ASN A 35 1.74 -2.79 -19.47
C ASN A 35 2.59 -3.29 -18.29
N PRO A 36 1.99 -4.02 -17.32
CA PRO A 36 2.73 -4.61 -16.21
C PRO A 36 3.65 -5.75 -16.68
N ASP A 37 4.72 -6.01 -15.93
CA ASP A 37 5.59 -7.16 -16.18
C ASP A 37 4.89 -8.49 -15.88
N VAL A 38 3.95 -8.45 -14.90
CA VAL A 38 3.16 -9.61 -14.49
C VAL A 38 1.67 -9.21 -14.48
N VAL A 39 0.88 -9.76 -15.39
CA VAL A 39 -0.59 -9.64 -15.37
C VAL A 39 -1.12 -10.70 -14.43
N CYS A 40 -1.55 -10.30 -13.22
CA CYS A 40 -1.98 -11.23 -12.20
C CYS A 40 -2.93 -10.55 -11.20
N ASP A 41 -3.91 -11.31 -10.74
CA ASP A 41 -4.73 -10.91 -9.60
C ASP A 41 -3.94 -11.15 -8.30
N ALA A 42 -3.74 -10.10 -7.48
CA ALA A 42 -2.96 -10.23 -6.26
C ALA A 42 -3.56 -11.22 -5.23
N ARG A 43 -4.82 -11.64 -5.39
CA ARG A 43 -5.42 -12.72 -4.60
C ARG A 43 -4.80 -14.09 -4.90
N THR A 44 -4.11 -14.24 -6.03
CA THR A 44 -3.49 -15.49 -6.48
C THR A 44 -1.96 -15.43 -6.46
N LEU A 45 -1.36 -14.53 -5.69
CA LEU A 45 0.10 -14.41 -5.57
C LEU A 45 0.81 -15.68 -5.06
N ASP A 46 0.10 -16.56 -4.39
CA ASP A 46 0.57 -17.88 -3.97
C ASP A 46 0.87 -18.84 -5.15
N THR A 47 0.42 -18.51 -6.37
CA THR A 47 0.77 -19.23 -7.61
C THR A 47 2.11 -18.81 -8.18
N LEU A 48 2.67 -17.68 -7.76
CA LEU A 48 3.99 -17.21 -8.16
C LEU A 48 5.09 -17.90 -7.34
N PRO A 49 6.35 -17.90 -7.83
CA PRO A 49 7.46 -18.47 -7.08
C PRO A 49 7.61 -17.84 -5.68
N ALA A 50 7.75 -18.68 -4.66
CA ALA A 50 7.95 -18.24 -3.27
C ALA A 50 9.32 -17.56 -3.09
N ALA A 51 9.43 -16.70 -2.08
CA ALA A 51 10.69 -16.08 -1.63
C ALA A 51 11.53 -15.45 -2.76
N THR A 52 10.85 -14.77 -3.70
CA THR A 52 11.48 -14.19 -4.90
C THR A 52 11.90 -12.74 -4.68
N TYR A 53 11.08 -11.95 -3.99
CA TYR A 53 11.26 -10.49 -3.90
C TYR A 53 11.85 -10.07 -2.57
N ASP A 54 12.72 -9.04 -2.63
CA ASP A 54 13.28 -8.40 -1.45
C ASP A 54 12.27 -7.45 -0.79
N SER A 55 11.35 -6.88 -1.59
CA SER A 55 10.24 -6.08 -1.07
C SER A 55 8.97 -6.25 -1.91
N VAL A 56 7.82 -6.07 -1.26
CA VAL A 56 6.53 -5.81 -1.90
C VAL A 56 6.12 -4.37 -1.59
N TYR A 57 5.83 -3.60 -2.63
CA TYR A 57 5.24 -2.27 -2.54
C TYR A 57 3.78 -2.32 -2.96
N CYS A 58 2.88 -1.87 -2.09
CA CYS A 58 1.44 -1.84 -2.32
C CYS A 58 0.91 -0.48 -1.85
N SER A 59 0.58 0.39 -2.79
CA SER A 59 0.14 1.76 -2.50
C SER A 59 -1.24 1.99 -3.08
N HIS A 60 -2.19 2.32 -2.21
CA HIS A 60 -3.59 2.57 -2.60
C HIS A 60 -4.15 1.45 -3.49
N ASN A 61 -3.99 0.21 -3.00
CA ASN A 61 -4.48 -0.98 -3.70
C ASN A 61 -5.16 -1.97 -2.74
N LEU A 62 -4.69 -2.07 -1.48
CA LEU A 62 -5.24 -3.06 -0.53
C LEU A 62 -6.71 -2.78 -0.18
N GLU A 63 -7.16 -1.53 -0.23
CA GLU A 63 -8.54 -1.10 -0.02
C GLU A 63 -9.49 -1.53 -1.14
N HIS A 64 -8.98 -1.92 -2.31
CA HIS A 64 -9.78 -2.39 -3.44
C HIS A 64 -10.24 -3.85 -3.29
N TYR A 65 -9.82 -4.54 -2.24
CA TYR A 65 -10.25 -5.90 -1.91
C TYR A 65 -11.27 -5.89 -0.76
N PHE A 66 -12.22 -6.82 -0.77
CA PHE A 66 -13.01 -7.07 0.44
C PHE A 66 -12.09 -7.51 1.58
N HIS A 67 -12.48 -7.26 2.83
CA HIS A 67 -11.63 -7.54 4.00
C HIS A 67 -11.10 -8.98 4.06
N HIS A 68 -11.88 -9.97 3.64
CA HIS A 68 -11.43 -11.37 3.58
C HIS A 68 -10.44 -11.62 2.43
N GLU A 69 -10.61 -10.92 1.29
CA GLU A 69 -9.70 -10.99 0.15
C GLU A 69 -8.36 -10.28 0.48
N ALA A 70 -8.40 -9.13 1.16
CA ALA A 70 -7.20 -8.45 1.63
C ALA A 70 -6.31 -9.38 2.49
N ARG A 71 -6.90 -10.25 3.32
CA ARG A 71 -6.15 -11.28 4.05
C ARG A 71 -5.45 -12.27 3.12
N GLN A 72 -6.11 -12.65 2.02
CA GLN A 72 -5.53 -13.55 1.01
C GLN A 72 -4.35 -12.87 0.29
N VAL A 73 -4.53 -11.61 -0.13
CA VAL A 73 -3.46 -10.78 -0.72
C VAL A 73 -2.25 -10.68 0.20
N LEU A 74 -2.47 -10.40 1.50
CA LEU A 74 -1.37 -10.29 2.48
C LEU A 74 -0.62 -11.62 2.69
N LYS A 75 -1.32 -12.76 2.67
CA LYS A 75 -0.66 -14.08 2.68
C LYS A 75 0.17 -14.29 1.41
N GLY A 76 -0.34 -13.83 0.27
CA GLY A 76 0.40 -13.83 -0.98
C GLY A 76 1.66 -12.95 -0.90
N PHE A 77 1.61 -11.78 -0.26
CA PHE A 77 2.81 -10.97 -0.01
C PHE A 77 3.84 -11.73 0.82
N ALA A 78 3.40 -12.38 1.91
CA ALA A 78 4.30 -13.18 2.74
C ALA A 78 4.91 -14.37 2.00
N HIS A 79 4.18 -14.96 1.02
CA HIS A 79 4.64 -16.06 0.17
C HIS A 79 5.76 -15.62 -0.78
N VAL A 80 5.54 -14.53 -1.53
CA VAL A 80 6.49 -14.09 -2.56
C VAL A 80 7.72 -13.37 -1.98
N LEU A 81 7.64 -12.85 -0.75
CA LEU A 81 8.75 -12.19 -0.07
C LEU A 81 9.80 -13.18 0.43
N LYS A 82 11.06 -12.84 0.25
CA LYS A 82 12.20 -13.50 0.91
C LYS A 82 12.02 -13.47 2.44
N PRO A 83 12.67 -14.36 3.19
CA PRO A 83 12.55 -14.38 4.66
C PRO A 83 12.89 -13.04 5.33
N ASP A 84 13.91 -12.33 4.84
CA ASP A 84 14.41 -11.04 5.31
C ASP A 84 13.81 -9.84 4.55
N GLY A 85 12.89 -10.09 3.61
CA GLY A 85 12.18 -9.07 2.85
C GLY A 85 11.09 -8.37 3.67
N PHE A 86 10.55 -7.29 3.12
CA PHE A 86 9.50 -6.50 3.76
C PHE A 86 8.39 -6.10 2.80
N ALA A 87 7.18 -5.89 3.33
CA ALA A 87 6.11 -5.22 2.62
C ALA A 87 6.04 -3.75 3.05
N PHE A 88 6.00 -2.84 2.08
CA PHE A 88 5.67 -1.43 2.30
C PHE A 88 4.28 -1.15 1.75
N ILE A 89 3.34 -0.86 2.64
CA ILE A 89 1.92 -0.72 2.33
C ILE A 89 1.46 0.69 2.69
N ARG A 90 0.70 1.31 1.79
CA ARG A 90 0.07 2.61 1.97
C ARG A 90 -1.41 2.49 1.67
N VAL A 91 -2.24 2.96 2.57
CA VAL A 91 -3.71 2.94 2.46
C VAL A 91 -4.30 4.23 3.04
N PRO A 92 -5.49 4.66 2.61
CA PRO A 92 -6.21 5.76 3.24
C PRO A 92 -6.43 5.50 4.73
N ASP A 93 -6.18 6.52 5.58
CA ASP A 93 -6.50 6.44 7.01
C ASP A 93 -7.95 6.86 7.25
N MET A 94 -8.81 5.88 7.43
CA MET A 94 -10.24 6.12 7.68
C MET A 94 -10.50 6.83 9.00
N HIS A 95 -9.59 6.73 9.98
CA HIS A 95 -9.73 7.45 11.24
C HIS A 95 -9.47 8.96 11.03
N GLU A 96 -8.37 9.30 10.35
CA GLU A 96 -8.02 10.69 10.03
C GLU A 96 -9.05 11.31 9.09
N LEU A 97 -9.54 10.55 8.11
CA LEU A 97 -10.60 10.99 7.20
C LEU A 97 -11.86 11.39 7.97
N MET A 98 -12.37 10.50 8.84
CA MET A 98 -13.58 10.78 9.63
C MET A 98 -13.38 11.99 10.57
N ALA A 99 -12.22 12.09 11.22
CA ALA A 99 -11.90 13.24 12.06
C ALA A 99 -11.89 14.54 11.25
N THR A 100 -11.24 14.55 10.08
CA THR A 100 -11.16 15.71 9.18
C THR A 100 -12.54 16.15 8.67
N VAL A 101 -13.38 15.19 8.29
CA VAL A 101 -14.74 15.47 7.81
C VAL A 101 -15.57 16.17 8.91
N VAL A 102 -15.51 15.65 10.13
CA VAL A 102 -16.24 16.22 11.26
C VAL A 102 -15.68 17.60 11.64
N GLU A 103 -14.36 17.74 11.75
CA GLU A 103 -13.71 19.01 12.12
C GLU A 103 -14.00 20.12 11.12
N ARG A 104 -13.87 19.81 9.83
CA ARG A 104 -14.08 20.75 8.73
C ARG A 104 -15.55 20.89 8.32
N LYS A 105 -16.47 20.13 8.93
CA LYS A 105 -17.91 20.09 8.63
C LYS A 105 -18.19 19.85 7.13
N LEU A 106 -17.45 18.91 6.54
CA LEU A 106 -17.59 18.55 5.13
C LEU A 106 -18.76 17.61 4.92
N ASP A 107 -19.44 17.79 3.79
CA ASP A 107 -20.38 16.80 3.24
C ASP A 107 -19.62 15.78 2.39
N ILE A 108 -20.29 14.69 2.04
CA ILE A 108 -19.68 13.59 1.27
C ILE A 108 -19.24 14.04 -0.14
N ASP A 109 -19.87 15.08 -0.69
CA ASP A 109 -19.60 15.65 -1.99
C ASP A 109 -18.63 16.84 -1.98
N ASP A 110 -18.18 17.24 -0.79
CA ASP A 110 -17.24 18.33 -0.68
C ASP A 110 -15.82 17.92 -1.07
N VAL A 111 -15.07 18.91 -1.57
CA VAL A 111 -13.64 18.71 -1.90
C VAL A 111 -12.85 18.57 -0.61
N LEU A 112 -12.23 17.40 -0.44
CA LEU A 112 -11.37 17.10 0.69
C LEU A 112 -9.97 17.71 0.51
N TYR A 113 -9.38 17.52 -0.69
CA TYR A 113 -8.09 18.11 -1.08
C TYR A 113 -7.93 18.18 -2.60
N GLN A 114 -6.90 18.92 -3.05
CA GLN A 114 -6.50 18.99 -4.46
C GLN A 114 -5.35 18.01 -4.72
N SER A 115 -5.46 17.21 -5.78
CA SER A 115 -4.42 16.33 -6.27
C SER A 115 -3.96 16.74 -7.69
N PRO A 116 -2.84 16.22 -8.17
CA PRO A 116 -2.44 16.42 -9.59
C PRO A 116 -3.47 15.91 -10.59
N ALA A 117 -4.32 14.94 -10.21
CA ALA A 117 -5.40 14.41 -11.04
C ALA A 117 -6.69 15.25 -10.98
N GLY A 118 -6.74 16.27 -10.13
CA GLY A 118 -7.90 17.13 -9.90
C GLY A 118 -8.39 17.09 -8.45
N PRO A 119 -9.57 17.67 -8.17
CA PRO A 119 -10.16 17.64 -6.85
C PRO A 119 -10.51 16.22 -6.42
N ILE A 120 -10.21 15.89 -5.18
CA ILE A 120 -10.60 14.63 -4.54
C ILE A 120 -11.70 14.95 -3.52
N LEU A 121 -12.84 14.31 -3.70
CA LEU A 121 -13.99 14.47 -2.81
C LEU A 121 -13.89 13.51 -1.62
N VAL A 122 -14.65 13.79 -0.57
CA VAL A 122 -14.76 12.87 0.58
C VAL A 122 -15.20 11.48 0.11
N ARG A 123 -16.19 11.39 -0.80
CA ARG A 123 -16.68 10.13 -1.37
C ARG A 123 -15.59 9.33 -2.10
N ASP A 124 -14.65 10.02 -2.78
CA ASP A 124 -13.59 9.36 -3.55
C ASP A 124 -12.63 8.58 -2.64
N VAL A 125 -12.37 9.09 -1.44
CA VAL A 125 -11.54 8.39 -0.46
C VAL A 125 -12.31 7.24 0.20
N ILE A 126 -13.64 7.35 0.34
CA ILE A 126 -14.47 6.29 0.95
C ILE A 126 -14.75 5.16 -0.05
N TYR A 127 -15.16 5.50 -1.28
CA TYR A 127 -15.71 4.54 -2.24
C TYR A 127 -14.82 4.29 -3.46
N GLY A 128 -13.69 5.00 -3.57
CA GLY A 128 -12.79 4.95 -4.72
C GLY A 128 -12.99 6.12 -5.68
N TYR A 129 -11.99 6.37 -6.51
CA TYR A 129 -11.95 7.54 -7.38
C TYR A 129 -13.03 7.47 -8.47
N GLY A 130 -14.15 8.18 -8.25
CA GLY A 130 -15.37 8.10 -9.04
C GLY A 130 -15.16 8.39 -10.52
N VAL A 131 -14.36 9.42 -10.84
CA VAL A 131 -14.06 9.80 -12.24
C VAL A 131 -13.42 8.64 -13.01
N GLU A 132 -12.50 7.89 -12.37
CA GLU A 132 -11.85 6.75 -13.03
C GLU A 132 -12.78 5.55 -13.15
N ILE A 133 -13.64 5.32 -12.16
CA ILE A 133 -14.65 4.27 -12.20
C ILE A 133 -15.61 4.50 -13.37
N GLU A 134 -16.13 5.73 -13.53
CA GLU A 134 -17.03 6.09 -14.62
C GLU A 134 -16.33 6.00 -15.98
N ARG A 135 -15.11 6.54 -16.09
CA ARG A 135 -14.34 6.55 -17.33
C ARG A 135 -13.97 5.15 -17.82
N SER A 136 -13.57 4.28 -16.89
CA SER A 136 -13.09 2.93 -17.25
C SER A 136 -14.20 1.88 -17.28
N GLY A 137 -15.33 2.12 -16.59
CA GLY A 137 -16.35 1.11 -16.32
C GLY A 137 -15.84 -0.05 -15.45
N ASN A 138 -14.68 0.12 -14.79
CA ASN A 138 -13.98 -0.96 -14.14
C ASN A 138 -14.15 -0.89 -12.61
N PRO A 139 -14.75 -1.92 -11.96
CA PRO A 139 -14.97 -1.95 -10.53
C PRO A 139 -13.67 -2.13 -9.71
N TYR A 140 -12.51 -2.32 -10.36
CA TYR A 140 -11.21 -2.45 -9.66
C TYR A 140 -10.81 -1.17 -8.93
N TYR A 141 -11.30 -0.01 -9.37
CA TYR A 141 -11.03 1.28 -8.70
C TYR A 141 -11.93 1.57 -7.51
N ALA A 142 -12.94 0.71 -7.24
CA ALA A 142 -13.82 0.88 -6.09
C ALA A 142 -13.15 0.38 -4.81
N HIS A 143 -13.28 1.16 -3.72
CA HIS A 143 -12.87 0.73 -2.38
C HIS A 143 -13.92 -0.21 -1.79
N LYS A 144 -13.51 -1.39 -1.37
CA LYS A 144 -14.38 -2.44 -0.80
C LYS A 144 -14.14 -2.63 0.70
N THR A 145 -13.05 -2.05 1.21
CA THR A 145 -12.73 -2.00 2.65
C THR A 145 -11.99 -0.72 2.98
N GLY A 146 -11.86 -0.42 4.26
CA GLY A 146 -11.08 0.70 4.75
C GLY A 146 -10.21 0.29 5.94
N PHE A 147 -9.15 1.05 6.17
CA PHE A 147 -8.19 0.78 7.23
C PHE A 147 -8.02 1.99 8.13
N THR A 148 -7.81 1.73 9.40
CA THR A 148 -7.18 2.63 10.35
C THR A 148 -5.79 2.09 10.67
N LYS A 149 -4.92 2.89 11.26
CA LYS A 149 -3.61 2.43 11.74
C LYS A 149 -3.73 1.13 12.57
N ALA A 150 -4.66 1.08 13.51
CA ALA A 150 -4.84 -0.08 14.38
C ALA A 150 -5.34 -1.32 13.63
N SER A 151 -6.30 -1.16 12.69
CA SER A 151 -6.82 -2.29 11.91
C SER A 151 -5.78 -2.82 10.92
N LEU A 152 -4.99 -1.94 10.30
CA LEU A 152 -3.90 -2.33 9.40
C LEU A 152 -2.84 -3.15 10.15
N ILE A 153 -2.41 -2.72 11.34
CA ILE A 153 -1.46 -3.49 12.15
C ILE A 153 -2.02 -4.88 12.49
N ARG A 154 -3.29 -4.96 12.90
CA ARG A 154 -3.91 -6.26 13.25
C ARG A 154 -3.96 -7.22 12.07
N ILE A 155 -4.41 -6.75 10.89
CA ILE A 155 -4.54 -7.61 9.71
C ILE A 155 -3.16 -8.07 9.22
N LEU A 156 -2.13 -7.21 9.24
CA LEU A 156 -0.76 -7.55 8.89
C LEU A 156 -0.20 -8.64 9.81
N ARG A 157 -0.31 -8.44 11.13
CA ARG A 157 0.18 -9.42 12.11
C ARG A 157 -0.50 -10.78 12.00
N ALA A 158 -1.79 -10.79 11.71
CA ALA A 158 -2.56 -12.02 11.52
C ALA A 158 -2.26 -12.77 10.22
N ASN A 159 -1.54 -12.14 9.26
CA ASN A 159 -1.31 -12.70 7.93
C ASN A 159 0.19 -12.76 7.54
N GLY A 160 1.06 -13.04 8.50
CA GLY A 160 2.47 -13.39 8.24
C GLY A 160 3.48 -12.29 8.52
N PHE A 161 3.08 -11.15 9.08
CA PHE A 161 3.96 -10.03 9.41
C PHE A 161 3.90 -9.66 10.89
N PRO A 162 4.55 -10.41 11.78
CA PRO A 162 4.50 -10.16 13.23
C PRO A 162 5.08 -8.80 13.62
N ILE A 163 5.98 -8.24 12.83
CA ILE A 163 6.68 -6.99 13.11
C ILE A 163 6.20 -5.92 12.13
N VAL A 164 5.59 -4.86 12.68
CA VAL A 164 5.00 -3.78 11.88
C VAL A 164 5.40 -2.44 12.47
N PHE A 165 6.02 -1.60 11.64
CA PHE A 165 6.28 -0.19 11.93
C PHE A 165 5.31 0.65 11.10
N THR A 166 4.74 1.69 11.69
CA THR A 166 3.77 2.55 11.00
C THR A 166 4.11 4.02 11.13
N GLY A 167 3.88 4.76 10.05
CA GLY A 167 3.79 6.21 10.00
C GLY A 167 2.40 6.65 9.58
N THR A 168 2.05 7.89 9.89
CA THR A 168 0.82 8.54 9.42
C THR A 168 1.18 9.84 8.74
N GLY A 169 0.37 10.29 7.79
CA GLY A 169 0.54 11.58 7.16
C GLY A 169 -0.51 11.82 6.08
N GLN A 170 -1.10 13.01 6.06
CA GLN A 170 -2.02 13.48 5.01
C GLN A 170 -3.10 12.44 4.60
N LEU A 171 -3.92 12.01 5.56
CA LEU A 171 -5.02 11.05 5.35
C LEU A 171 -4.55 9.64 4.94
N GLU A 172 -3.32 9.27 5.27
CA GLU A 172 -2.71 8.01 4.88
C GLU A 172 -2.03 7.31 6.06
N VAL A 173 -2.17 6.00 6.13
CA VAL A 173 -1.33 5.13 6.96
C VAL A 173 -0.30 4.44 6.08
N GLN A 174 0.96 4.53 6.49
CA GLN A 174 2.07 3.78 5.91
C GLN A 174 2.52 2.69 6.88
N ALA A 175 2.76 1.49 6.37
CA ALA A 175 3.22 0.36 7.15
C ALA A 175 4.41 -0.34 6.49
N TYR A 176 5.49 -0.51 7.25
CA TYR A 176 6.58 -1.44 6.94
C TYR A 176 6.35 -2.71 7.73
N ALA A 177 6.12 -3.81 7.04
CA ALA A 177 5.73 -5.08 7.63
C ALA A 177 6.77 -6.16 7.32
N PHE A 178 7.27 -6.87 8.36
CA PHE A 178 8.36 -7.82 8.29
C PHE A 178 7.95 -9.18 8.84
N LYS A 179 8.49 -10.26 8.23
CA LYS A 179 8.33 -11.63 8.73
C LYS A 179 9.27 -11.92 9.91
N GLN A 180 10.41 -11.26 9.96
CA GLN A 180 11.42 -11.35 11.02
C GLN A 180 12.04 -9.97 11.30
N PRO A 181 12.76 -9.75 12.40
CA PRO A 181 13.37 -8.45 12.69
C PRO A 181 14.25 -7.96 11.55
N PRO A 182 14.07 -6.71 11.08
CA PRO A 182 14.93 -6.15 10.05
C PRO A 182 16.37 -6.01 10.56
N SER A 183 17.35 -6.12 9.65
CA SER A 183 18.72 -5.78 9.96
C SER A 183 18.86 -4.30 10.33
N VAL A 184 19.91 -3.95 11.09
CA VAL A 184 20.18 -2.55 11.44
C VAL A 184 20.32 -1.68 10.19
N ALA A 185 21.01 -2.17 9.16
CA ALA A 185 21.16 -1.45 7.88
C ALA A 185 19.80 -1.19 7.20
N MET A 186 18.93 -2.19 7.15
CA MET A 186 17.57 -2.06 6.59
C MET A 186 16.75 -1.06 7.40
N ALA A 187 16.78 -1.15 8.72
CA ALA A 187 16.05 -0.24 9.60
C ALA A 187 16.50 1.22 9.44
N GLN A 188 17.80 1.46 9.27
CA GLN A 188 18.37 2.79 9.00
C GLN A 188 17.96 3.29 7.60
N GLN A 189 18.07 2.45 6.56
CA GLN A 189 17.66 2.79 5.19
C GLN A 189 16.20 3.20 5.12
N LEU A 190 15.33 2.48 5.80
CA LEU A 190 13.89 2.74 5.84
C LEU A 190 13.50 3.79 6.89
N ARG A 191 14.45 4.32 7.67
CA ARG A 191 14.24 5.30 8.75
C ARG A 191 13.18 4.84 9.75
N LEU A 192 13.24 3.56 10.15
CA LEU A 192 12.26 2.99 11.07
C LEU A 192 12.39 3.61 12.46
N PRO A 193 11.27 3.81 13.20
CA PRO A 193 11.30 4.33 14.56
C PRO A 193 12.21 3.50 15.47
N GLY A 194 13.03 4.16 16.30
CA GLY A 194 13.99 3.50 17.19
C GLY A 194 15.32 3.11 16.53
N HIS A 195 15.48 3.32 15.22
CA HIS A 195 16.70 3.05 14.47
C HIS A 195 17.24 4.29 13.72
N LEU A 196 16.73 5.46 14.04
CA LEU A 196 17.30 6.71 13.53
C LEU A 196 18.71 6.88 14.10
N PRO A 197 19.72 7.31 13.30
CA PRO A 197 21.01 7.73 13.84
C PRO A 197 20.74 8.82 14.87
N ALA A 198 21.43 8.75 16.01
CA ALA A 198 21.40 9.83 16.99
C ALA A 198 21.73 11.13 16.24
N THR A 199 20.82 12.10 16.26
CA THR A 199 21.11 13.43 15.72
C THR A 199 22.32 13.94 16.45
N ALA A 200 23.45 14.14 15.72
CA ALA A 200 24.60 14.84 16.27
C ALA A 200 24.09 16.21 16.69
N GLY A 201 24.08 16.45 18.03
CA GLY A 201 23.75 17.72 18.64
C GLY A 201 24.83 18.79 18.34
#